data_f39da87d3060d6c5e11927ddd5f79233
#
_entry.id   f39da87d3060d6c5e11927ddd5f79233
#
_cell.length_a   1.000
_cell.length_b   1.000
_cell.length_c   1.000
_cell.angle_alpha   90.00
_cell.angle_beta   90.00
_cell.angle_gamma   90.00
#
_symmetry.space_group_name_H-M   'P 1'
#
loop_
_entity.id
_entity.type
_entity.pdbx_description
1 polymer ?
#
loop_
_entity_poly.entity_id
_entity_poly.type
_entity_poly.pdbx_seq_one_letter_code
_entity_poly.pdbx_strand_id
1 'polypeptide(L)'
;MKKFLTAVVVAGMTALAAGAQEEPKTGWVFTPFPDVSYNSDIGLNLGAFCDFFYYGDGTDYPNFQHHIAVSGAWATKGSWYLHGLFDSKTLVKGARVTGSLTYRDASMNNFYGFNGLHSPYFAEMDLNADTREAYYTDHRQVLRAVATFQKPIRGKLNWMAGALVRNVRISDFNLKNYDNGETLYRDYQAVRLIRPEEARGGTSLEGRLGLTYDSRDVEWVPNKGMYWEAYVNGVADLSHKQYHYAQFVGQFRHYVPLIFGRLTFAYHLGLQHQFAGEMPWYNLNEISNLIYQYEEYEGLGSRYTVRGYKYNRLMAAGYAWGNFELRAKVLQFNLFKQHFDVVVNPFFDMAAITRQFRPEDHRRYGLLADGNQLWQDATERIHCSAGVGGKVHMNTNFILSLEVGKGFNPQLSDLTVSMATTYLF
;
A
#
# COMPACT_ATOMS: atom_id res chain seq x y z
N MET A 1 1.71 28.78 1.39
CA MET A 1 0.89 27.60 1.67
C MET A 1 -0.62 27.82 1.54
N LYS A 2 -1.29 28.76 2.24
CA LYS A 2 -2.75 28.98 2.13
C LYS A 2 -3.25 29.23 0.69
N LYS A 3 -2.57 30.05 -0.10
CA LYS A 3 -2.96 30.36 -1.49
C LYS A 3 -2.78 29.19 -2.46
N PHE A 4 -1.84 28.29 -2.19
CA PHE A 4 -1.58 27.10 -3.02
C PHE A 4 -2.63 26.01 -2.76
N LEU A 5 -3.02 25.79 -1.50
CA LEU A 5 -4.09 24.86 -1.14
C LEU A 5 -5.43 25.28 -1.74
N THR A 6 -5.73 26.57 -1.74
CA THR A 6 -6.95 27.13 -2.35
C THR A 6 -6.96 26.97 -3.87
N ALA A 7 -5.80 27.10 -4.54
CA ALA A 7 -5.71 26.94 -6.00
C ALA A 7 -5.88 25.47 -6.44
N VAL A 8 -5.36 24.52 -5.69
CA VAL A 8 -5.50 23.07 -5.99
C VAL A 8 -6.93 22.59 -5.76
N VAL A 9 -7.60 23.07 -4.70
CA VAL A 9 -9.01 22.78 -4.44
C VAL A 9 -9.91 23.41 -5.53
N VAL A 10 -9.62 24.64 -5.97
CA VAL A 10 -10.39 25.33 -7.02
C VAL A 10 -10.16 24.70 -8.41
N ALA A 11 -8.94 24.26 -8.74
CA ALA A 11 -8.66 23.60 -10.03
C ALA A 11 -9.35 22.22 -10.12
N GLY A 12 -9.44 21.46 -9.02
CA GLY A 12 -10.22 20.22 -8.96
C GLY A 12 -11.74 20.44 -9.09
N MET A 13 -12.24 21.59 -8.63
CA MET A 13 -13.67 21.94 -8.68
C MET A 13 -14.17 22.38 -10.08
N THR A 14 -13.32 22.94 -10.92
CA THR A 14 -13.71 23.41 -12.25
C THR A 14 -13.85 22.31 -13.30
N ALA A 15 -13.23 21.15 -13.10
CA ALA A 15 -13.31 20.01 -14.01
C ALA A 15 -14.60 19.17 -13.87
N LEU A 16 -15.44 19.43 -12.85
CA LEU A 16 -16.57 18.58 -12.46
C LEU A 16 -17.95 19.26 -12.55
N ALA A 17 -18.09 20.30 -13.34
CA ALA A 17 -19.36 21.04 -13.50
C ALA A 17 -20.34 20.34 -14.47
N ALA A 18 -20.65 19.04 -14.23
CA ALA A 18 -21.75 18.36 -14.93
C ALA A 18 -22.45 17.39 -13.96
N GLY A 19 -23.43 17.88 -13.22
CA GLY A 19 -24.22 17.08 -12.30
C GLY A 19 -25.67 17.54 -12.24
N ALA A 20 -26.46 16.96 -13.08
CA ALA A 20 -27.89 16.73 -12.88
C ALA A 20 -28.07 15.23 -13.17
N GLN A 21 -29.13 14.59 -12.75
CA GLN A 21 -29.44 13.18 -12.96
C GLN A 21 -28.53 12.51 -14.00
N GLU A 22 -27.53 11.71 -13.56
CA GLU A 22 -26.47 11.23 -14.47
C GLU A 22 -27.13 10.44 -15.60
N GLU A 23 -27.18 11.02 -16.77
CA GLU A 23 -27.52 10.27 -17.98
C GLU A 23 -26.51 9.14 -18.14
N PRO A 24 -26.92 7.93 -18.57
CA PRO A 24 -26.00 6.81 -18.79
C PRO A 24 -24.86 7.26 -19.68
N LYS A 25 -23.62 7.19 -19.17
CA LYS A 25 -22.42 7.50 -19.96
C LYS A 25 -22.21 6.41 -20.99
N THR A 26 -21.83 6.79 -22.20
CA THR A 26 -21.55 5.90 -23.33
C THR A 26 -20.15 6.14 -23.87
N GLY A 27 -19.57 5.13 -24.54
CA GLY A 27 -18.24 5.25 -25.11
C GLY A 27 -17.14 5.48 -24.08
N TRP A 28 -16.10 6.20 -24.47
CA TRP A 28 -14.97 6.53 -23.63
C TRP A 28 -15.23 7.80 -22.82
N VAL A 29 -14.99 7.73 -21.52
CA VAL A 29 -15.02 8.85 -20.58
C VAL A 29 -13.64 9.01 -19.96
N PHE A 30 -13.11 10.22 -20.02
CA PHE A 30 -11.79 10.58 -19.52
C PHE A 30 -11.93 11.43 -18.27
N THR A 31 -11.19 11.07 -17.22
CA THR A 31 -11.25 11.75 -15.91
C THR A 31 -9.83 12.01 -15.38
N PRO A 32 -9.25 13.17 -15.68
CA PRO A 32 -7.95 13.55 -15.14
C PRO A 32 -8.10 14.15 -13.73
N PHE A 33 -7.21 13.78 -12.81
CA PHE A 33 -7.14 14.36 -11.48
C PHE A 33 -5.71 14.66 -11.06
N PRO A 34 -5.46 15.77 -10.34
CA PRO A 34 -4.20 15.97 -9.66
C PRO A 34 -4.10 15.01 -8.47
N ASP A 35 -2.93 14.40 -8.28
CA ASP A 35 -2.57 13.65 -7.09
C ASP A 35 -1.70 14.53 -6.19
N VAL A 36 -2.23 14.86 -5.01
CA VAL A 36 -1.51 15.61 -4.00
C VAL A 36 -1.66 14.88 -2.69
N SER A 37 -0.56 14.31 -2.23
CA SER A 37 -0.52 13.57 -0.97
C SER A 37 0.69 13.97 -0.13
N TYR A 38 0.64 13.70 1.15
CA TYR A 38 1.71 13.94 2.08
C TYR A 38 1.92 12.73 2.98
N ASN A 39 3.18 12.40 3.16
CA ASN A 39 3.63 11.40 4.13
C ASN A 39 4.93 11.91 4.77
N SER A 40 5.08 11.77 6.09
CA SER A 40 6.29 12.17 6.80
C SER A 40 7.57 11.54 6.23
N ASP A 41 7.48 10.33 5.70
CA ASP A 41 8.62 9.58 5.21
C ASP A 41 9.15 10.11 3.86
N ILE A 42 8.26 10.43 2.91
CA ILE A 42 8.62 10.88 1.56
C ILE A 42 8.37 12.37 1.29
N GLY A 43 7.68 13.06 2.21
CA GLY A 43 7.34 14.47 2.08
C GLY A 43 6.06 14.71 1.27
N LEU A 44 5.98 15.86 0.59
CA LEU A 44 4.87 16.20 -0.28
C LEU A 44 5.04 15.46 -1.62
N ASN A 45 4.00 14.71 -2.00
CA ASN A 45 3.92 14.00 -3.26
C ASN A 45 3.01 14.78 -4.22
N LEU A 46 3.50 15.08 -5.40
CA LEU A 46 2.82 15.85 -6.43
C LEU A 46 2.77 15.01 -7.71
N GLY A 47 1.56 14.79 -8.22
CA GLY A 47 1.37 13.98 -9.39
C GLY A 47 0.04 14.22 -10.09
N ALA A 48 -0.30 13.28 -10.94
CA ALA A 48 -1.60 13.21 -11.60
C ALA A 48 -1.98 11.76 -11.85
N PHE A 49 -3.26 11.50 -11.88
CA PHE A 49 -3.81 10.26 -12.41
C PHE A 49 -4.90 10.57 -13.44
N CYS A 50 -5.02 9.68 -14.39
CA CYS A 50 -5.99 9.78 -15.47
C CYS A 50 -6.69 8.45 -15.64
N ASP A 51 -8.00 8.46 -15.48
CA ASP A 51 -8.85 7.28 -15.70
C ASP A 51 -9.58 7.41 -17.04
N PHE A 52 -9.57 6.33 -17.80
CA PHE A 52 -10.30 6.15 -19.05
C PHE A 52 -11.29 5.00 -18.86
N PHE A 53 -12.57 5.31 -18.77
CA PHE A 53 -13.62 4.32 -18.65
C PHE A 53 -14.32 4.13 -19.99
N TYR A 54 -14.53 2.91 -20.40
CA TYR A 54 -15.33 2.57 -21.56
C TYR A 54 -16.65 1.94 -21.12
N TYR A 55 -17.76 2.57 -21.43
CA TYR A 55 -19.11 2.16 -21.02
C TYR A 55 -19.89 1.47 -22.15
N GLY A 56 -19.30 1.29 -23.34
CA GLY A 56 -19.99 0.73 -24.49
C GLY A 56 -21.18 1.60 -24.93
N ASP A 57 -22.34 0.99 -25.06
CA ASP A 57 -23.60 1.67 -25.36
C ASP A 57 -24.32 2.26 -24.14
N GLY A 58 -23.76 2.09 -22.95
CA GLY A 58 -24.29 2.61 -21.69
C GLY A 58 -25.32 1.71 -21.00
N THR A 59 -25.65 0.56 -21.56
CA THR A 59 -26.66 -0.34 -20.97
C THR A 59 -26.24 -0.89 -19.60
N ASP A 60 -24.94 -1.04 -19.35
CA ASP A 60 -24.39 -1.55 -18.09
C ASP A 60 -24.01 -0.42 -17.11
N TYR A 61 -24.21 0.85 -17.47
CA TYR A 61 -23.88 1.99 -16.59
C TYR A 61 -24.57 1.86 -15.22
N PRO A 62 -23.86 2.09 -14.10
CA PRO A 62 -22.53 2.70 -13.95
C PRO A 62 -21.33 1.71 -14.05
N ASN A 63 -21.55 0.47 -14.41
CA ASN A 63 -20.46 -0.49 -14.58
C ASN A 63 -19.73 -0.22 -15.90
N PHE A 64 -18.42 -0.13 -15.85
CA PHE A 64 -17.57 -0.03 -17.04
C PHE A 64 -17.32 -1.40 -17.68
N GLN A 65 -17.06 -1.44 -18.97
CA GLN A 65 -16.58 -2.62 -19.70
C GLN A 65 -15.05 -2.68 -19.67
N HIS A 66 -14.38 -1.53 -19.88
CA HIS A 66 -12.94 -1.40 -19.76
C HIS A 66 -12.58 -0.17 -18.92
N HIS A 67 -11.53 -0.29 -18.14
CA HIS A 67 -10.90 0.77 -17.41
C HIS A 67 -9.39 0.75 -17.66
N ILE A 68 -8.85 1.88 -18.07
CA ILE A 68 -7.41 2.12 -18.16
C ILE A 68 -7.10 3.26 -17.20
N ALA A 69 -6.14 3.07 -16.33
CA ALA A 69 -5.64 4.14 -15.48
C ALA A 69 -4.15 4.34 -15.70
N VAL A 70 -3.74 5.60 -15.72
CA VAL A 70 -2.32 5.98 -15.75
C VAL A 70 -2.10 6.99 -14.64
N SER A 71 -1.13 6.74 -13.79
CA SER A 71 -0.76 7.66 -12.71
C SER A 71 0.75 7.79 -12.59
N GLY A 72 1.18 8.92 -12.08
CA GLY A 72 2.57 9.17 -11.75
C GLY A 72 2.69 10.35 -10.82
N ALA A 73 3.66 10.27 -9.91
CA ALA A 73 3.93 11.34 -8.96
C ALA A 73 5.41 11.41 -8.61
N TRP A 74 5.81 12.59 -8.14
CA TRP A 74 7.13 12.88 -7.64
C TRP A 74 7.02 13.47 -6.24
N ALA A 75 7.83 12.96 -5.33
CA ALA A 75 7.89 13.37 -3.94
C ALA A 75 9.03 14.35 -3.69
N THR A 76 8.84 15.28 -2.76
CA THR A 76 9.86 16.33 -2.47
C THR A 76 11.16 15.79 -1.92
N LYS A 77 11.19 14.56 -1.40
CA LYS A 77 12.41 13.84 -1.00
C LYS A 77 13.00 12.96 -2.12
N GLY A 78 12.66 13.22 -3.39
CA GLY A 78 13.31 12.63 -4.56
C GLY A 78 12.68 11.34 -5.10
N SER A 79 11.81 10.70 -4.35
CA SER A 79 11.11 9.49 -4.82
C SER A 79 10.09 9.81 -5.90
N TRP A 80 9.86 8.88 -6.83
CA TRP A 80 8.84 9.00 -7.88
C TRP A 80 8.33 7.64 -8.34
N TYR A 81 7.14 7.63 -8.95
CA TYR A 81 6.59 6.42 -9.54
C TYR A 81 5.82 6.71 -10.83
N LEU A 82 5.71 5.67 -11.66
CA LEU A 82 4.78 5.58 -12.77
C LEU A 82 4.00 4.28 -12.65
N HIS A 83 2.68 4.36 -12.88
CA HIS A 83 1.80 3.22 -12.80
C HIS A 83 0.80 3.23 -13.95
N GLY A 84 0.58 2.07 -14.55
CA GLY A 84 -0.44 1.82 -15.57
C GLY A 84 -1.29 0.62 -15.18
N LEU A 85 -2.61 0.73 -15.33
CA LEU A 85 -3.59 -0.32 -15.11
C LEU A 85 -4.43 -0.53 -16.35
N PHE A 86 -4.76 -1.78 -16.61
CA PHE A 86 -5.83 -2.22 -17.48
C PHE A 86 -6.76 -3.16 -16.70
N ASP A 87 -8.05 -2.86 -16.68
CA ASP A 87 -9.08 -3.71 -16.09
C ASP A 87 -10.25 -3.87 -17.06
N SER A 88 -10.58 -5.09 -17.40
CA SER A 88 -11.65 -5.39 -18.36
C SER A 88 -12.55 -6.50 -17.85
N LYS A 89 -13.86 -6.24 -17.91
CA LYS A 89 -14.94 -7.19 -17.59
C LYS A 89 -15.48 -7.89 -18.83
N THR A 90 -15.06 -7.46 -20.03
CA THR A 90 -15.63 -7.92 -21.30
C THR A 90 -14.61 -8.38 -22.34
N LEU A 91 -13.29 -8.17 -22.11
CA LEU A 91 -12.22 -8.63 -23.01
C LEU A 91 -12.30 -10.13 -23.26
N VAL A 92 -12.58 -10.89 -22.23
CA VAL A 92 -12.86 -12.32 -22.30
C VAL A 92 -14.28 -12.56 -21.77
N LYS A 93 -15.14 -13.16 -22.58
CA LYS A 93 -16.55 -13.38 -22.23
C LYS A 93 -16.71 -14.08 -20.87
N GLY A 94 -17.39 -13.42 -19.95
CA GLY A 94 -17.69 -13.93 -18.62
C GLY A 94 -16.46 -14.02 -17.70
N ALA A 95 -15.41 -13.24 -17.97
CA ALA A 95 -14.25 -13.16 -17.11
C ALA A 95 -13.77 -11.71 -16.95
N ARG A 96 -13.15 -11.40 -15.82
CA ARG A 96 -12.43 -10.13 -15.59
C ARG A 96 -10.94 -10.39 -15.81
N VAL A 97 -10.32 -9.53 -16.58
CA VAL A 97 -8.88 -9.54 -16.84
C VAL A 97 -8.31 -8.22 -16.33
N THR A 98 -7.34 -8.29 -15.43
CA THR A 98 -6.63 -7.12 -14.94
C THR A 98 -5.14 -7.24 -15.21
N GLY A 99 -4.51 -6.14 -15.57
CA GLY A 99 -3.07 -6.06 -15.73
C GLY A 99 -2.55 -4.74 -15.19
N SER A 100 -1.39 -4.74 -14.56
CA SER A 100 -0.73 -3.51 -14.14
C SER A 100 0.77 -3.56 -14.40
N LEU A 101 1.33 -2.38 -14.65
CA LEU A 101 2.77 -2.16 -14.76
C LEU A 101 3.13 -0.96 -13.88
N THR A 102 4.03 -1.18 -12.95
CA THR A 102 4.50 -0.15 -12.03
C THR A 102 6.01 -0.06 -12.08
N TYR A 103 6.54 1.15 -12.16
CA TYR A 103 7.92 1.45 -11.85
C TYR A 103 7.97 2.47 -10.72
N ARG A 104 8.71 2.17 -9.67
CA ARG A 104 8.93 3.05 -8.54
C ARG A 104 10.43 3.22 -8.28
N ASP A 105 10.83 4.45 -8.05
CA ASP A 105 12.16 4.84 -7.60
C ASP A 105 12.01 5.53 -6.24
N ALA A 106 12.33 4.80 -5.19
CA ALA A 106 12.28 5.29 -3.81
C ALA A 106 13.69 5.68 -3.37
N SER A 107 14.06 6.93 -3.67
CA SER A 107 15.37 7.48 -3.33
C SER A 107 15.64 7.53 -1.82
N MET A 108 14.57 7.53 -1.02
CA MET A 108 14.59 7.42 0.44
C MET A 108 13.57 6.34 0.85
N ASN A 109 13.98 5.08 0.73
CA ASN A 109 13.16 3.97 1.20
C ASN A 109 13.50 3.63 2.65
N ASN A 110 12.50 3.51 3.49
CA ASN A 110 12.73 3.18 4.89
C ASN A 110 13.15 1.72 5.06
N PHE A 111 14.24 1.50 5.76
CA PHE A 111 14.75 0.20 6.13
C PHE A 111 15.13 0.17 7.61
N TYR A 112 14.31 -0.49 8.44
CA TYR A 112 14.49 -0.60 9.90
C TYR A 112 14.97 -1.98 10.34
N GLY A 113 15.52 -2.78 9.42
CA GLY A 113 15.91 -4.17 9.68
C GLY A 113 14.73 -5.14 9.64
N PHE A 114 14.89 -6.28 10.27
CA PHE A 114 13.96 -7.40 10.17
C PHE A 114 13.21 -7.67 11.48
N ASN A 115 11.97 -8.19 11.37
CA ASN A 115 11.15 -8.69 12.47
C ASN A 115 10.91 -7.67 13.61
N GLY A 116 10.70 -6.40 13.29
CA GLY A 116 10.30 -5.41 14.29
C GLY A 116 11.20 -5.32 15.52
N LEU A 117 10.89 -6.06 16.59
CA LEU A 117 11.63 -6.01 17.88
C LEU A 117 13.00 -6.66 17.85
N HIS A 118 13.30 -7.52 16.87
CA HIS A 118 14.64 -8.11 16.74
C HIS A 118 15.68 -7.11 16.21
N SER A 119 15.24 -6.06 15.54
CA SER A 119 16.11 -4.98 15.04
C SER A 119 15.99 -3.76 15.95
N PRO A 120 17.02 -3.47 16.77
CA PRO A 120 17.03 -2.30 17.66
C PRO A 120 16.82 -1.02 16.87
N TYR A 121 16.09 -0.09 17.48
CA TYR A 121 15.82 1.22 16.88
C TYR A 121 16.34 2.32 17.78
N PHE A 122 17.18 3.17 17.23
CA PHE A 122 17.79 4.31 17.88
C PHE A 122 17.20 5.59 17.28
N ALA A 123 16.33 6.26 18.02
CA ALA A 123 15.59 7.41 17.50
C ALA A 123 16.51 8.58 17.12
N GLU A 124 17.65 8.71 17.77
CA GLU A 124 18.69 9.69 17.48
C GLU A 124 19.40 9.49 16.13
N MET A 125 19.37 8.27 15.59
CA MET A 125 19.96 7.91 14.30
C MET A 125 18.94 7.95 13.15
N ASP A 126 17.67 8.19 13.46
CA ASP A 126 16.65 8.34 12.42
C ASP A 126 16.80 9.69 11.69
N LEU A 127 16.01 9.88 10.64
CA LEU A 127 16.10 11.05 9.78
C LEU A 127 16.16 12.34 10.61
N ASN A 128 17.33 12.94 10.67
CA ASN A 128 17.58 14.17 11.39
C ASN A 128 17.78 15.31 10.38
N ALA A 129 16.87 16.28 10.39
CA ALA A 129 16.90 17.41 9.47
C ALA A 129 18.10 18.35 9.74
N ASP A 130 18.60 18.40 10.98
CA ASP A 130 19.69 19.29 11.37
C ASP A 130 21.06 18.68 10.98
N THR A 131 21.26 17.39 11.22
CA THR A 131 22.50 16.67 10.84
C THR A 131 22.46 16.14 9.42
N ARG A 132 21.28 16.07 8.81
CA ARG A 132 21.02 15.44 7.49
C ARG A 132 21.42 13.97 7.42
N GLU A 133 21.37 13.30 8.53
CA GLU A 133 21.58 11.87 8.62
C GLU A 133 20.32 11.10 8.19
N ALA A 134 20.51 9.92 7.61
CA ALA A 134 19.45 9.07 7.10
C ALA A 134 19.79 7.58 7.32
N TYR A 135 20.14 7.23 8.56
CA TYR A 135 20.64 5.90 8.92
C TYR A 135 19.69 4.77 8.50
N TYR A 136 18.40 4.93 8.73
CA TYR A 136 17.36 3.93 8.40
C TYR A 136 16.83 4.07 6.98
N THR A 137 17.72 4.37 6.01
CA THR A 137 17.32 4.65 4.63
C THR A 137 18.19 3.86 3.65
N ASP A 138 17.56 3.26 2.64
CA ASP A 138 18.20 2.75 1.43
C ASP A 138 17.60 3.41 0.17
N HIS A 139 18.19 3.17 -0.99
CA HIS A 139 17.62 3.50 -2.28
C HIS A 139 17.07 2.25 -2.93
N ARG A 140 15.76 2.24 -3.23
CA ARG A 140 15.07 1.08 -3.75
C ARG A 140 14.31 1.38 -5.02
N GLN A 141 14.60 0.64 -6.07
CA GLN A 141 13.89 0.69 -7.35
C GLN A 141 13.11 -0.61 -7.54
N VAL A 142 11.85 -0.51 -7.94
CA VAL A 142 10.98 -1.67 -8.16
C VAL A 142 10.28 -1.52 -9.51
N LEU A 143 10.49 -2.50 -10.39
CA LEU A 143 9.67 -2.71 -11.59
C LEU A 143 8.76 -3.92 -11.32
N ARG A 144 7.45 -3.75 -11.47
CA ARG A 144 6.45 -4.79 -11.20
C ARG A 144 5.44 -4.86 -12.34
N ALA A 145 5.25 -6.04 -12.89
CA ALA A 145 4.23 -6.32 -13.89
C ALA A 145 3.33 -7.45 -13.39
N VAL A 146 2.02 -7.25 -13.43
CA VAL A 146 1.01 -8.21 -12.93
C VAL A 146 -0.02 -8.45 -14.00
N ALA A 147 -0.46 -9.68 -14.13
CA ALA A 147 -1.65 -10.05 -14.87
C ALA A 147 -2.51 -11.00 -14.04
N THR A 148 -3.82 -10.74 -13.97
CA THR A 148 -4.76 -11.56 -13.21
C THR A 148 -6.00 -11.84 -14.05
N PHE A 149 -6.45 -13.08 -14.00
CA PHE A 149 -7.66 -13.55 -14.62
C PHE A 149 -8.62 -14.05 -13.55
N GLN A 150 -9.88 -13.63 -13.61
CA GLN A 150 -10.93 -14.05 -12.68
C GLN A 150 -12.17 -14.48 -13.46
N LYS A 151 -12.75 -15.60 -13.06
CA LYS A 151 -13.97 -16.12 -13.69
C LYS A 151 -14.94 -16.65 -12.65
N PRO A 152 -16.26 -16.36 -12.78
CA PRO A 152 -17.27 -16.85 -11.87
C PRO A 152 -17.31 -18.39 -11.80
N ILE A 153 -17.42 -18.90 -10.57
CA ILE A 153 -17.79 -20.31 -10.30
C ILE A 153 -19.30 -20.39 -10.05
N ARG A 154 -19.78 -19.57 -9.10
CA ARG A 154 -21.19 -19.49 -8.75
C ARG A 154 -21.52 -18.16 -8.05
N GLY A 155 -22.49 -17.43 -8.59
CA GLY A 155 -22.90 -16.14 -8.03
C GLY A 155 -21.76 -15.13 -8.00
N LYS A 156 -21.37 -14.70 -6.82
CA LYS A 156 -20.29 -13.71 -6.58
C LYS A 156 -18.92 -14.34 -6.29
N LEU A 157 -18.84 -15.66 -6.25
CA LEU A 157 -17.62 -16.43 -6.06
C LEU A 157 -16.92 -16.64 -7.39
N ASN A 158 -15.64 -16.26 -7.48
CA ASN A 158 -14.78 -16.44 -8.64
C ASN A 158 -13.56 -17.27 -8.27
N TRP A 159 -13.05 -18.07 -9.20
CA TRP A 159 -11.67 -18.51 -9.17
C TRP A 159 -10.79 -17.45 -9.84
N MET A 160 -9.55 -17.41 -9.44
CA MET A 160 -8.56 -16.51 -10.01
C MET A 160 -7.23 -17.23 -10.27
N ALA A 161 -6.57 -16.82 -11.32
CA ALA A 161 -5.19 -17.16 -11.60
C ALA A 161 -4.44 -15.89 -12.01
N GLY A 162 -3.16 -15.81 -11.69
CA GLY A 162 -2.35 -14.64 -12.02
C GLY A 162 -0.88 -14.97 -12.13
N ALA A 163 -0.15 -14.06 -12.73
CA ALA A 163 1.30 -14.06 -12.79
C ALA A 163 1.84 -12.67 -12.47
N LEU A 164 3.01 -12.62 -11.86
CA LEU A 164 3.70 -11.39 -11.51
C LEU A 164 5.20 -11.56 -11.79
N VAL A 165 5.78 -10.53 -12.38
CA VAL A 165 7.23 -10.36 -12.47
C VAL A 165 7.61 -9.13 -11.69
N ARG A 166 8.58 -9.27 -10.79
CA ARG A 166 9.10 -8.18 -9.97
C ARG A 166 10.61 -8.12 -10.07
N ASN A 167 11.14 -6.97 -10.41
CA ASN A 167 12.57 -6.69 -10.34
C ASN A 167 12.82 -5.64 -9.27
N VAL A 168 13.63 -5.97 -8.30
CA VAL A 168 14.04 -5.09 -7.20
C VAL A 168 15.52 -4.78 -7.35
N ARG A 169 15.87 -3.50 -7.30
CA ARG A 169 17.26 -3.04 -7.24
C ARG A 169 17.43 -2.20 -6.00
N ILE A 170 18.47 -2.51 -5.23
CA ILE A 170 18.77 -1.83 -3.98
C ILE A 170 20.20 -1.32 -4.05
N SER A 171 20.40 -0.12 -3.57
CA SER A 171 21.70 0.51 -3.46
C SER A 171 21.75 1.39 -2.22
N ASP A 172 22.94 1.88 -1.94
CA ASP A 172 23.10 2.90 -0.92
C ASP A 172 22.26 4.12 -1.24
N PHE A 173 21.74 4.70 -0.21
CA PHE A 173 21.12 6.02 -0.25
C PHE A 173 22.10 7.08 -0.81
N ASN A 174 21.64 7.89 -1.74
CA ASN A 174 22.41 8.96 -2.34
C ASN A 174 21.50 10.13 -2.70
N LEU A 175 21.31 11.06 -1.77
CA LEU A 175 20.59 12.30 -2.02
C LEU A 175 21.51 13.51 -1.81
N LYS A 176 21.48 14.43 -2.78
CA LYS A 176 22.10 15.74 -2.68
C LYS A 176 21.52 16.47 -1.45
N ASN A 177 22.36 16.93 -0.54
CA ASN A 177 22.04 17.59 0.71
C ASN A 177 21.79 16.68 1.93
N TYR A 178 22.01 15.37 1.81
CA TYR A 178 22.05 14.46 2.96
C TYR A 178 23.45 13.86 3.07
N ASP A 179 23.88 13.56 4.27
CA ASP A 179 25.12 12.82 4.48
C ASP A 179 24.88 11.35 4.08
N ASN A 180 25.69 10.87 3.13
CA ASN A 180 25.68 9.48 2.68
C ASN A 180 26.56 8.61 3.59
N GLY A 181 26.65 8.95 4.88
CA GLY A 181 27.46 8.27 5.87
C GLY A 181 27.07 6.80 6.11
N GLU A 182 27.15 6.37 7.32
CA GLU A 182 26.72 5.03 7.73
C GLU A 182 25.21 4.87 7.61
N THR A 183 24.77 3.72 7.06
CA THR A 183 23.36 3.33 6.99
C THR A 183 23.16 1.93 7.54
N LEU A 184 22.01 1.66 8.11
CA LEU A 184 21.66 0.31 8.58
C LEU A 184 21.82 -0.74 7.47
N TYR A 185 21.52 -0.37 6.23
CA TYR A 185 21.70 -1.26 5.08
C TYR A 185 23.17 -1.66 4.87
N ARG A 186 24.13 -0.72 5.02
CA ARG A 186 25.56 -1.01 4.96
C ARG A 186 26.03 -1.88 6.14
N ASP A 187 25.57 -1.54 7.33
CA ASP A 187 25.92 -2.28 8.53
C ASP A 187 25.42 -3.73 8.47
N TYR A 188 24.20 -3.93 7.97
CA TYR A 188 23.65 -5.27 7.77
C TYR A 188 24.45 -6.10 6.76
N GLN A 189 25.02 -5.46 5.74
CA GLN A 189 25.94 -6.14 4.82
C GLN A 189 27.29 -6.44 5.47
N ALA A 190 27.85 -5.47 6.22
CA ALA A 190 29.14 -5.63 6.91
C ALA A 190 29.10 -6.79 7.91
N VAL A 191 28.01 -6.92 8.67
CA VAL A 191 27.82 -8.03 9.64
C VAL A 191 27.14 -9.26 9.04
N ARG A 192 26.88 -9.30 7.73
CA ARG A 192 26.26 -10.41 6.99
C ARG A 192 24.84 -10.78 7.42
N LEU A 193 24.08 -9.87 7.99
CA LEU A 193 22.63 -9.99 8.12
C LEU A 193 21.93 -9.90 6.76
N ILE A 194 22.55 -9.22 5.80
CA ILE A 194 22.24 -9.26 4.37
C ILE A 194 23.45 -9.88 3.67
N ARG A 195 23.24 -10.96 2.95
CA ARG A 195 24.32 -11.62 2.21
C ARG A 195 24.78 -10.77 1.03
N PRO A 196 26.09 -10.74 0.71
CA PRO A 196 26.61 -9.92 -0.39
C PRO A 196 25.96 -10.21 -1.75
N GLU A 197 25.64 -11.49 -2.03
CA GLU A 197 25.04 -11.90 -3.29
C GLU A 197 23.60 -11.38 -3.50
N GLU A 198 22.83 -11.19 -2.43
CA GLU A 198 21.45 -10.71 -2.47
C GLU A 198 21.30 -9.22 -2.12
N ALA A 199 22.41 -8.57 -1.74
CA ALA A 199 22.37 -7.19 -1.26
C ALA A 199 21.71 -6.23 -2.28
N ARG A 200 22.00 -6.40 -3.55
CA ARG A 200 21.48 -5.54 -4.62
C ARG A 200 20.08 -5.88 -5.12
N GLY A 201 19.38 -6.79 -4.46
CA GLY A 201 18.06 -7.25 -4.88
C GLY A 201 18.11 -8.35 -5.95
N GLY A 202 17.01 -8.52 -6.67
CA GLY A 202 16.89 -9.58 -7.67
C GLY A 202 15.59 -9.48 -8.46
N THR A 203 15.34 -10.50 -9.29
CA THR A 203 14.13 -10.64 -10.12
C THR A 203 13.37 -11.88 -9.72
N SER A 204 12.11 -11.74 -9.39
CA SER A 204 11.22 -12.83 -9.00
C SER A 204 10.10 -13.00 -10.03
N LEU A 205 9.74 -14.26 -10.29
CA LEU A 205 8.55 -14.66 -11.02
C LEU A 205 7.58 -15.35 -10.05
N GLU A 206 6.33 -14.90 -10.05
CA GLU A 206 5.29 -15.39 -9.16
C GLU A 206 4.10 -15.92 -9.95
N GLY A 207 3.58 -17.09 -9.56
CA GLY A 207 2.30 -17.62 -10.00
C GLY A 207 1.30 -17.60 -8.86
N ARG A 208 0.04 -17.20 -9.15
CA ARG A 208 -1.07 -17.06 -8.18
C ARG A 208 -2.24 -17.94 -8.57
N LEU A 209 -2.84 -18.60 -7.60
CA LEU A 209 -4.07 -19.37 -7.80
C LEU A 209 -4.94 -19.30 -6.55
N GLY A 210 -6.23 -19.02 -6.72
CA GLY A 210 -7.13 -18.93 -5.58
C GLY A 210 -8.56 -18.54 -5.92
N LEU A 211 -9.21 -17.92 -4.95
CA LEU A 211 -10.63 -17.56 -4.97
C LEU A 211 -10.82 -16.11 -4.56
N THR A 212 -11.85 -15.48 -5.11
CA THR A 212 -12.32 -14.15 -4.72
C THR A 212 -13.82 -14.11 -4.58
N TYR A 213 -14.32 -13.29 -3.69
CA TYR A 213 -15.75 -13.05 -3.50
C TYR A 213 -16.00 -11.56 -3.29
N ASP A 214 -16.95 -10.97 -4.03
CA ASP A 214 -17.28 -9.55 -3.90
C ASP A 214 -18.79 -9.35 -3.87
N SER A 215 -19.29 -8.86 -2.74
CA SER A 215 -20.69 -8.50 -2.53
C SER A 215 -20.87 -7.05 -2.08
N ARG A 216 -19.83 -6.23 -2.20
CA ARG A 216 -19.91 -4.82 -1.88
C ARG A 216 -21.00 -4.13 -2.72
N ASP A 217 -21.63 -3.12 -2.13
CA ASP A 217 -22.59 -2.27 -2.83
C ASP A 217 -21.89 -1.38 -3.86
N VAL A 218 -20.72 -0.84 -3.51
CA VAL A 218 -19.85 -0.03 -4.39
C VAL A 218 -18.40 -0.45 -4.19
N GLU A 219 -17.62 -0.55 -5.29
CA GLU A 219 -16.23 -1.00 -5.20
C GLU A 219 -15.32 -0.01 -4.45
N TRP A 220 -15.52 1.31 -4.63
CA TRP A 220 -14.60 2.36 -4.15
C TRP A 220 -14.94 2.94 -2.78
N VAL A 221 -16.24 3.05 -2.45
CA VAL A 221 -16.75 3.63 -1.19
C VAL A 221 -17.83 2.72 -0.62
N PRO A 222 -17.49 1.49 -0.24
CA PRO A 222 -18.49 0.54 0.22
C PRO A 222 -19.06 0.93 1.58
N ASN A 223 -20.39 0.84 1.69
CA ASN A 223 -21.12 1.02 2.94
C ASN A 223 -21.73 -0.29 3.43
N LYS A 224 -21.84 -1.30 2.56
CA LYS A 224 -22.45 -2.61 2.86
C LYS A 224 -21.79 -3.72 2.03
N GLY A 225 -21.80 -4.92 2.60
CA GLY A 225 -21.33 -6.12 1.93
C GLY A 225 -19.90 -6.49 2.31
N MET A 226 -19.35 -7.46 1.63
CA MET A 226 -18.01 -7.96 1.92
C MET A 226 -17.22 -8.23 0.65
N TYR A 227 -15.92 -8.17 0.78
CA TYR A 227 -14.95 -8.63 -0.19
C TYR A 227 -13.95 -9.53 0.50
N TRP A 228 -13.62 -10.65 -0.11
CA TRP A 228 -12.48 -11.44 0.32
C TRP A 228 -11.74 -12.06 -0.86
N GLU A 229 -10.46 -12.27 -0.65
CA GLU A 229 -9.55 -13.00 -1.52
C GLU A 229 -8.73 -13.98 -0.69
N ALA A 230 -8.50 -15.17 -1.24
CA ALA A 230 -7.68 -16.20 -0.64
C ALA A 230 -6.96 -16.96 -1.74
N TYR A 231 -5.64 -16.92 -1.76
CA TYR A 231 -4.84 -17.55 -2.80
C TYR A 231 -3.45 -17.98 -2.29
N VAL A 232 -2.86 -18.85 -3.05
CA VAL A 232 -1.47 -19.29 -2.86
C VAL A 232 -0.62 -18.66 -3.95
N ASN A 233 0.53 -18.14 -3.56
CA ASN A 233 1.60 -17.69 -4.42
C ASN A 233 2.73 -18.71 -4.41
N GLY A 234 3.20 -19.11 -5.58
CA GLY A 234 4.48 -19.78 -5.74
C GLY A 234 5.46 -18.80 -6.41
N VAL A 235 6.59 -18.59 -5.79
CA VAL A 235 7.61 -17.60 -6.22
C VAL A 235 8.94 -18.29 -6.48
N ALA A 236 9.54 -17.97 -7.62
CA ALA A 236 10.90 -18.37 -7.97
C ALA A 236 11.73 -17.12 -8.24
N ASP A 237 12.88 -17.00 -7.58
CA ASP A 237 13.83 -15.95 -7.89
C ASP A 237 14.69 -16.36 -9.10
N LEU A 238 14.73 -15.49 -10.10
CA LEU A 238 15.46 -15.73 -11.34
C LEU A 238 16.93 -15.31 -11.24
N SER A 239 17.25 -14.44 -10.28
CA SER A 239 18.61 -13.95 -10.03
C SER A 239 19.40 -14.88 -9.10
N HIS A 240 18.70 -15.46 -8.10
CA HIS A 240 19.30 -16.31 -7.07
C HIS A 240 18.51 -17.62 -6.98
N LYS A 241 18.99 -18.64 -7.66
CA LYS A 241 18.27 -19.93 -7.84
C LYS A 241 17.93 -20.67 -6.54
N GLN A 242 18.62 -20.37 -5.43
CA GLN A 242 18.32 -20.95 -4.13
C GLN A 242 17.01 -20.41 -3.54
N TYR A 243 16.56 -19.20 -3.93
CA TYR A 243 15.35 -18.61 -3.40
C TYR A 243 14.13 -19.01 -4.21
N HIS A 244 13.35 -19.86 -3.63
CA HIS A 244 12.01 -20.21 -4.07
C HIS A 244 11.15 -20.43 -2.83
N TYR A 245 9.93 -19.92 -2.86
CA TYR A 245 9.05 -20.03 -1.71
C TYR A 245 7.58 -20.06 -2.13
N ALA A 246 6.74 -20.51 -1.20
CA ALA A 246 5.31 -20.43 -1.33
C ALA A 246 4.71 -19.75 -0.11
N GLN A 247 3.70 -18.94 -0.36
CA GLN A 247 2.97 -18.21 0.68
C GLN A 247 1.47 -18.26 0.44
N PHE A 248 0.73 -18.25 1.53
CA PHE A 248 -0.71 -18.03 1.53
C PHE A 248 -0.98 -16.54 1.71
N VAL A 249 -1.94 -16.02 0.94
CA VAL A 249 -2.46 -14.66 1.06
C VAL A 249 -3.96 -14.74 1.25
N GLY A 250 -4.46 -14.09 2.29
CA GLY A 250 -5.88 -13.94 2.57
C GLY A 250 -6.19 -12.52 3.00
N GLN A 251 -7.21 -11.93 2.42
CA GLN A 251 -7.72 -10.63 2.84
C GLN A 251 -9.24 -10.68 2.91
N PHE A 252 -9.79 -10.09 3.95
CA PHE A 252 -11.22 -10.04 4.20
C PHE A 252 -11.63 -8.63 4.59
N ARG A 253 -12.57 -8.04 3.89
CA ARG A 253 -13.12 -6.71 4.15
C ARG A 253 -14.62 -6.83 4.30
N HIS A 254 -15.16 -6.22 5.35
CA HIS A 254 -16.59 -6.25 5.62
C HIS A 254 -17.09 -4.87 6.06
N TYR A 255 -18.23 -4.49 5.52
CA TYR A 255 -18.85 -3.19 5.72
C TYR A 255 -20.26 -3.42 6.25
N VAL A 256 -20.49 -3.07 7.51
CA VAL A 256 -21.74 -3.30 8.24
C VAL A 256 -22.42 -1.96 8.50
N PRO A 257 -23.53 -1.65 7.84
CA PRO A 257 -24.30 -0.44 8.12
C PRO A 257 -24.95 -0.55 9.50
N LEU A 258 -24.47 0.22 10.47
CA LEU A 258 -25.08 0.31 11.81
C LEU A 258 -26.27 1.27 11.80
N ILE A 259 -26.16 2.38 11.07
CA ILE A 259 -27.25 3.29 10.76
C ILE A 259 -27.16 3.53 9.24
N PHE A 260 -28.18 3.06 8.53
CA PHE A 260 -28.18 3.11 7.07
C PHE A 260 -27.89 4.51 6.54
N GLY A 261 -26.90 4.62 5.63
CA GLY A 261 -26.50 5.87 5.01
C GLY A 261 -25.72 6.85 5.91
N ARG A 262 -25.56 6.56 7.22
CA ARG A 262 -24.92 7.48 8.17
C ARG A 262 -23.74 6.89 8.94
N LEU A 263 -23.84 5.65 9.39
CA LEU A 263 -22.83 5.03 10.24
C LEU A 263 -22.52 3.62 9.75
N THR A 264 -21.29 3.38 9.36
CA THR A 264 -20.80 2.08 8.90
C THR A 264 -19.66 1.62 9.80
N PHE A 265 -19.75 0.40 10.32
CA PHE A 265 -18.58 -0.29 10.87
C PHE A 265 -17.89 -1.03 9.74
N ALA A 266 -16.66 -0.66 9.46
CA ALA A 266 -15.83 -1.25 8.42
C ALA A 266 -14.62 -1.93 9.06
N TYR A 267 -14.31 -3.15 8.63
CA TYR A 267 -13.09 -3.82 9.08
C TYR A 267 -12.42 -4.61 7.97
N HIS A 268 -11.10 -4.67 8.06
CA HIS A 268 -10.22 -5.39 7.17
C HIS A 268 -9.33 -6.32 7.99
N LEU A 269 -9.22 -7.57 7.56
CA LEU A 269 -8.30 -8.56 8.12
C LEU A 269 -7.40 -9.05 6.99
N GLY A 270 -6.09 -9.02 7.19
CA GLY A 270 -5.10 -9.49 6.24
C GLY A 270 -4.21 -10.56 6.86
N LEU A 271 -3.86 -11.54 6.07
CA LEU A 271 -2.88 -12.59 6.38
C LEU A 271 -2.02 -12.84 5.15
N GLN A 272 -0.71 -12.76 5.32
CA GLN A 272 0.27 -13.21 4.35
C GLN A 272 1.30 -14.05 5.10
N HIS A 273 1.44 -15.31 4.74
CA HIS A 273 2.29 -16.23 5.50
C HIS A 273 3.07 -17.16 4.56
N GLN A 274 4.38 -17.06 4.59
CA GLN A 274 5.26 -18.01 3.92
C GLN A 274 5.19 -19.36 4.66
N PHE A 275 4.84 -20.43 3.97
CA PHE A 275 4.75 -21.76 4.55
C PHE A 275 5.81 -22.74 4.02
N ALA A 276 6.47 -22.45 2.90
CA ALA A 276 7.49 -23.29 2.30
C ALA A 276 8.61 -22.48 1.66
N GLY A 277 9.79 -23.07 1.56
CA GLY A 277 10.96 -22.52 0.89
C GLY A 277 11.66 -21.38 1.63
N GLU A 278 12.52 -20.67 0.93
CA GLU A 278 13.28 -19.52 1.43
C GLU A 278 12.95 -18.26 0.63
N MET A 279 12.58 -17.19 1.35
CA MET A 279 12.29 -15.89 0.79
C MET A 279 13.53 -15.00 0.92
N PRO A 280 13.99 -14.34 -0.17
CA PRO A 280 15.07 -13.37 -0.07
C PRO A 280 14.62 -12.12 0.69
N TRP A 281 15.53 -11.46 1.38
CA TRP A 281 15.21 -10.29 2.21
C TRP A 281 14.51 -9.16 1.47
N TYR A 282 14.85 -8.94 0.19
CA TYR A 282 14.28 -7.88 -0.63
C TYR A 282 12.84 -8.12 -1.09
N ASN A 283 12.26 -9.29 -0.79
CA ASN A 283 10.85 -9.60 -1.02
C ASN A 283 10.00 -9.54 0.26
N LEU A 284 10.63 -9.38 1.45
CA LEU A 284 9.93 -9.40 2.74
C LEU A 284 8.90 -8.28 2.90
N ASN A 285 9.11 -7.15 2.25
CA ASN A 285 8.23 -6.00 2.37
C ASN A 285 7.04 -6.01 1.39
N GLU A 286 6.95 -6.98 0.48
CA GLU A 286 5.81 -7.04 -0.43
C GLU A 286 4.53 -7.47 0.28
N ILE A 287 3.50 -6.63 0.21
CA ILE A 287 2.15 -6.97 0.66
C ILE A 287 1.28 -7.25 -0.56
N SER A 288 0.93 -8.52 -0.73
CA SER A 288 0.15 -8.98 -1.86
C SER A 288 -1.35 -8.72 -1.66
N ASN A 289 -2.00 -8.18 -2.68
CA ASN A 289 -3.45 -8.04 -2.77
C ASN A 289 -3.90 -8.02 -4.24
N LEU A 290 -5.20 -8.18 -4.47
CA LEU A 290 -5.82 -8.14 -5.81
C LEU A 290 -6.64 -6.87 -6.04
N ILE A 291 -6.96 -6.12 -5.00
CA ILE A 291 -7.63 -4.83 -5.17
C ILE A 291 -6.63 -3.84 -5.71
N TYR A 292 -6.98 -3.27 -6.84
CA TYR A 292 -6.22 -2.19 -7.43
C TYR A 292 -6.11 -1.00 -6.49
N GLN A 293 -4.90 -0.48 -6.40
CA GLN A 293 -4.61 0.79 -5.75
C GLN A 293 -3.53 1.51 -6.54
N TYR A 294 -3.57 2.83 -6.55
CA TYR A 294 -2.62 3.66 -7.28
C TYR A 294 -1.18 3.55 -6.77
N GLU A 295 -1.00 3.07 -5.55
CA GLU A 295 0.29 2.81 -4.93
C GLU A 295 0.35 1.37 -4.43
N GLU A 296 1.53 0.78 -4.46
CA GLU A 296 1.77 -0.55 -3.91
C GLU A 296 2.05 -0.48 -2.42
N TYR A 297 1.58 -1.49 -1.70
CA TYR A 297 1.89 -1.63 -0.29
C TYR A 297 3.24 -2.31 -0.11
N GLU A 298 4.03 -1.79 0.79
CA GLU A 298 5.28 -2.40 1.20
C GLU A 298 5.40 -2.40 2.72
N GLY A 299 5.66 -3.59 3.28
CA GLY A 299 5.83 -3.82 4.71
C GLY A 299 4.60 -3.50 5.56
N LEU A 300 4.63 -3.91 6.81
CA LEU A 300 3.66 -3.44 7.79
C LEU A 300 4.17 -2.13 8.43
N GLY A 301 3.25 -1.21 8.57
CA GLY A 301 3.47 0.18 8.93
C GLY A 301 2.96 1.07 7.80
N SER A 302 2.72 2.33 8.06
CA SER A 302 2.14 3.32 7.14
C SER A 302 0.62 3.34 7.09
N ARG A 303 0.11 4.26 6.30
CA ARG A 303 -1.34 4.46 6.08
C ARG A 303 -2.04 3.27 5.42
N TYR A 304 -1.31 2.34 4.81
CA TYR A 304 -1.90 1.25 4.01
C TYR A 304 -2.12 -0.04 4.78
N THR A 305 -1.45 -0.21 5.91
CA THR A 305 -1.53 -1.44 6.70
C THR A 305 -1.80 -1.18 8.18
N VAL A 306 -0.90 -0.51 8.89
CA VAL A 306 -1.01 -0.22 10.33
C VAL A 306 -0.63 1.23 10.58
N ARG A 307 -1.62 2.09 10.70
CA ARG A 307 -1.42 3.52 10.93
C ARG A 307 -0.78 3.75 12.31
N GLY A 308 0.07 4.77 12.46
CA GLY A 308 0.81 5.01 13.71
C GLY A 308 2.15 4.27 13.78
N TYR A 309 2.51 3.53 12.73
CA TYR A 309 3.83 2.95 12.51
C TYR A 309 4.45 3.52 11.26
N LYS A 310 5.77 3.70 11.25
CA LYS A 310 6.50 4.17 10.06
C LYS A 310 6.44 3.13 8.94
N TYR A 311 6.57 3.59 7.72
CA TYR A 311 6.59 2.77 6.53
C TYR A 311 7.72 1.73 6.58
N ASN A 312 7.44 0.48 6.23
CA ASN A 312 8.39 -0.64 6.33
C ASN A 312 8.91 -0.95 7.75
N ARG A 313 8.23 -0.49 8.80
CA ARG A 313 8.73 -0.71 10.17
C ARG A 313 8.77 -2.18 10.58
N LEU A 314 7.86 -2.99 10.05
CA LEU A 314 7.80 -4.42 10.30
C LEU A 314 8.04 -5.16 8.99
N MET A 315 9.21 -5.79 8.84
CA MET A 315 9.58 -6.60 7.68
C MET A 315 9.85 -8.03 8.11
N ALA A 316 9.05 -8.99 7.65
CA ALA A 316 9.15 -10.40 8.03
C ALA A 316 8.65 -11.33 6.92
N ALA A 317 8.81 -12.63 7.11
CA ALA A 317 8.34 -13.64 6.15
C ALA A 317 6.84 -13.98 6.28
N GLY A 318 6.16 -13.42 7.27
CA GLY A 318 4.72 -13.59 7.41
C GLY A 318 4.10 -12.58 8.36
N TYR A 319 2.89 -12.15 8.00
CA TYR A 319 2.14 -11.08 8.65
C TYR A 319 0.69 -11.47 8.86
N ALA A 320 0.09 -10.98 9.95
CA ALA A 320 -1.34 -10.84 10.12
C ALA A 320 -1.65 -9.42 10.58
N TRP A 321 -2.69 -8.79 10.03
CA TRP A 321 -3.09 -7.44 10.45
C TRP A 321 -4.60 -7.27 10.41
N GLY A 322 -5.09 -6.29 11.14
CA GLY A 322 -6.49 -5.92 11.16
C GLY A 322 -6.66 -4.41 11.29
N ASN A 323 -7.61 -3.86 10.54
CA ASN A 323 -8.00 -2.47 10.60
C ASN A 323 -9.50 -2.40 10.92
N PHE A 324 -9.88 -1.57 11.88
CA PHE A 324 -11.25 -1.41 12.34
C PHE A 324 -11.59 0.07 12.32
N GLU A 325 -12.65 0.46 11.61
CA GLU A 325 -13.07 1.85 11.47
C GLU A 325 -14.56 1.99 11.75
N LEU A 326 -14.90 3.03 12.48
CA LEU A 326 -16.28 3.48 12.60
C LEU A 326 -16.47 4.72 11.72
N ARG A 327 -17.06 4.55 10.53
CA ARG A 327 -17.22 5.62 9.51
C ARG A 327 -18.54 6.35 9.74
N ALA A 328 -18.49 7.54 10.31
CA ALA A 328 -19.65 8.36 10.59
C ALA A 328 -19.76 9.54 9.61
N LYS A 329 -20.82 9.58 8.80
CA LYS A 329 -21.15 10.75 7.98
C LYS A 329 -21.77 11.80 8.88
N VAL A 330 -20.98 12.82 9.24
CA VAL A 330 -21.39 13.86 10.21
C VAL A 330 -22.05 15.05 9.54
N LEU A 331 -21.75 15.29 8.27
CA LEU A 331 -22.32 16.38 7.49
C LEU A 331 -22.53 15.96 6.04
N GLN A 332 -23.66 16.34 5.46
CA GLN A 332 -23.97 16.16 4.04
C GLN A 332 -24.52 17.48 3.51
N PHE A 333 -23.99 17.93 2.39
CA PHE A 333 -24.43 19.17 1.76
C PHE A 333 -24.19 19.16 0.25
N ASN A 334 -24.91 20.00 -0.46
CA ASN A 334 -24.71 20.23 -1.88
C ASN A 334 -24.06 21.61 -2.09
N LEU A 335 -22.99 21.66 -2.86
CA LEU A 335 -22.29 22.87 -3.23
C LEU A 335 -21.89 22.80 -4.70
N PHE A 336 -22.15 23.85 -5.48
CA PHE A 336 -21.87 23.90 -6.92
C PHE A 336 -22.40 22.69 -7.72
N LYS A 337 -23.63 22.25 -7.40
CA LYS A 337 -24.26 21.04 -7.97
C LYS A 337 -23.51 19.72 -7.70
N GLN A 338 -22.58 19.70 -6.74
CA GLN A 338 -21.90 18.51 -6.28
C GLN A 338 -22.40 18.13 -4.90
N HIS A 339 -22.48 16.84 -4.63
CA HIS A 339 -22.81 16.30 -3.30
C HIS A 339 -21.54 16.07 -2.49
N PHE A 340 -21.53 16.55 -1.25
CA PHE A 340 -20.42 16.39 -0.32
C PHE A 340 -20.86 15.64 0.93
N ASP A 341 -20.08 14.63 1.31
CA ASP A 341 -20.15 13.96 2.60
C ASP A 341 -18.88 14.28 3.40
N VAL A 342 -19.05 14.73 4.64
CA VAL A 342 -17.94 14.79 5.61
C VAL A 342 -18.05 13.59 6.53
N VAL A 343 -16.99 12.80 6.56
CA VAL A 343 -16.92 11.56 7.35
C VAL A 343 -15.84 11.72 8.42
N VAL A 344 -16.14 11.32 9.64
CA VAL A 344 -15.17 11.13 10.72
C VAL A 344 -15.04 9.64 10.99
N ASN A 345 -13.81 9.16 11.05
CA ASN A 345 -13.54 7.75 11.27
C ASN A 345 -12.50 7.53 12.38
N PRO A 346 -12.91 7.36 13.66
CA PRO A 346 -12.03 6.76 14.64
C PRO A 346 -11.67 5.34 14.19
N PHE A 347 -10.41 4.97 14.43
CA PHE A 347 -9.88 3.68 14.02
C PHE A 347 -9.01 3.03 15.08
N PHE A 348 -8.91 1.72 14.97
CA PHE A 348 -7.98 0.88 15.70
C PHE A 348 -7.34 -0.10 14.72
N ASP A 349 -6.01 -0.16 14.70
CA ASP A 349 -5.27 -1.08 13.87
C ASP A 349 -4.44 -2.03 14.73
N MET A 350 -4.21 -3.25 14.25
CA MET A 350 -3.36 -4.23 14.90
C MET A 350 -2.56 -5.03 13.87
N ALA A 351 -1.38 -5.48 14.28
CA ALA A 351 -0.52 -6.33 13.45
C ALA A 351 0.29 -7.31 14.29
N ALA A 352 0.61 -8.44 13.68
CA ALA A 352 1.50 -9.44 14.25
C ALA A 352 2.39 -10.04 13.16
N ILE A 353 3.62 -10.37 13.51
CA ILE A 353 4.51 -11.17 12.69
C ILE A 353 4.16 -12.64 12.93
N THR A 354 3.71 -13.35 11.89
CA THR A 354 3.32 -14.76 11.97
C THR A 354 4.46 -15.69 11.60
N ARG A 355 5.44 -15.19 10.83
CA ARG A 355 6.67 -15.89 10.52
C ARG A 355 7.83 -14.92 10.49
N GLN A 356 8.79 -15.12 11.35
CA GLN A 356 10.03 -14.34 11.39
C GLN A 356 10.92 -14.66 10.20
N PHE A 357 11.60 -13.65 9.68
CA PHE A 357 12.75 -13.83 8.82
C PHE A 357 13.98 -14.13 9.70
N ARG A 358 14.76 -15.12 9.34
CA ARG A 358 15.97 -15.52 10.08
C ARG A 358 17.16 -15.44 9.15
N PRO A 359 17.93 -14.34 9.21
CA PRO A 359 19.20 -14.26 8.49
C PRO A 359 20.14 -15.37 8.99
N GLU A 360 20.95 -15.87 8.09
CA GLU A 360 21.96 -16.87 8.45
C GLU A 360 22.97 -16.27 9.44
N ASP A 361 23.35 -17.05 10.46
CA ASP A 361 24.33 -16.66 11.49
C ASP A 361 24.03 -15.33 12.24
N HIS A 362 22.76 -14.90 12.31
CA HIS A 362 22.36 -13.63 12.93
C HIS A 362 22.92 -13.41 14.35
N ARG A 363 23.10 -14.48 15.14
CA ARG A 363 23.67 -14.40 16.49
C ARG A 363 25.16 -14.12 16.49
N ARG A 364 25.87 -14.54 15.43
CA ARG A 364 27.34 -14.38 15.33
C ARG A 364 27.72 -13.04 14.74
N TYR A 365 26.94 -12.54 13.80
CA TYR A 365 27.28 -11.37 13.00
C TYR A 365 26.46 -10.11 13.32
N GLY A 366 25.53 -10.18 14.26
CA GLY A 366 24.69 -9.03 14.65
C GLY A 366 25.38 -7.95 15.49
N LEU A 367 26.74 -7.94 15.55
CA LEU A 367 27.54 -6.98 16.32
C LEU A 367 28.42 -6.16 15.38
N LEU A 368 28.38 -4.84 15.54
CA LEU A 368 29.34 -3.91 14.91
C LEU A 368 30.69 -3.93 15.62
N ALA A 369 31.70 -3.35 14.95
CA ALA A 369 33.06 -3.25 15.50
C ALA A 369 33.14 -2.42 16.79
N ASP A 370 32.23 -1.48 16.99
CA ASP A 370 32.07 -0.67 18.19
C ASP A 370 31.29 -1.35 19.32
N GLY A 371 30.84 -2.60 19.10
CA GLY A 371 30.04 -3.37 20.06
C GLY A 371 28.55 -3.10 20.03
N ASN A 372 28.05 -2.23 19.17
CA ASN A 372 26.61 -2.00 18.99
C ASN A 372 25.94 -3.24 18.41
N GLN A 373 24.80 -3.60 18.99
CA GLN A 373 24.06 -4.79 18.61
C GLN A 373 23.00 -4.42 17.56
N LEU A 374 23.14 -4.98 16.35
CA LEU A 374 22.18 -4.82 15.24
C LEU A 374 21.06 -5.86 15.26
N TRP A 375 21.21 -6.91 16.04
CA TRP A 375 20.24 -7.98 16.21
C TRP A 375 20.14 -8.36 17.69
N GLN A 376 18.92 -8.48 18.18
CA GLN A 376 18.64 -8.93 19.53
C GLN A 376 17.61 -10.07 19.54
N ASP A 377 17.77 -11.01 20.47
CA ASP A 377 16.74 -12.01 20.70
C ASP A 377 15.55 -11.33 21.41
N ALA A 378 14.44 -11.23 20.70
CA ALA A 378 13.22 -10.62 21.20
C ALA A 378 12.02 -11.53 20.92
N THR A 379 10.99 -11.41 21.73
CA THR A 379 9.69 -12.03 21.44
C THR A 379 8.79 -11.01 20.77
N GLU A 380 8.45 -11.26 19.52
CA GLU A 380 7.49 -10.43 18.81
C GLU A 380 6.13 -10.45 19.51
N ARG A 381 5.47 -9.32 19.48
CA ARG A 381 4.18 -9.07 20.12
C ARG A 381 3.17 -8.58 19.09
N ILE A 382 1.91 -8.50 19.50
CA ILE A 382 0.89 -7.79 18.73
C ILE A 382 1.17 -6.29 18.85
N HIS A 383 1.26 -5.64 17.71
CA HIS A 383 1.49 -4.21 17.57
C HIS A 383 0.15 -3.53 17.32
N CYS A 384 -0.28 -2.65 18.22
CA CYS A 384 -1.54 -1.95 18.12
C CYS A 384 -1.36 -0.45 17.95
N SER A 385 -2.31 0.18 17.30
CA SER A 385 -2.40 1.64 17.17
C SER A 385 -3.85 2.09 17.19
N ALA A 386 -4.06 3.35 17.47
CA ALA A 386 -5.36 4.01 17.39
C ALA A 386 -5.20 5.42 16.84
N GLY A 387 -6.30 5.94 16.31
CA GLY A 387 -6.31 7.28 15.76
C GLY A 387 -7.67 7.73 15.29
N VAL A 388 -7.67 8.85 14.58
CA VAL A 388 -8.88 9.41 13.98
C VAL A 388 -8.56 9.94 12.59
N GLY A 389 -9.51 9.76 11.67
CA GLY A 389 -9.49 10.34 10.33
C GLY A 389 -10.66 11.26 10.09
N GLY A 390 -10.44 12.24 9.23
CA GLY A 390 -11.47 13.06 8.61
C GLY A 390 -11.43 12.88 7.10
N LYS A 391 -12.58 12.66 6.48
CA LYS A 391 -12.68 12.47 5.03
C LYS A 391 -13.74 13.40 4.45
N VAL A 392 -13.46 13.90 3.27
CA VAL A 392 -14.44 14.64 2.46
C VAL A 392 -14.63 13.86 1.17
N HIS A 393 -15.84 13.40 0.95
CA HIS A 393 -16.24 12.81 -0.33
C HIS A 393 -16.91 13.88 -1.19
N MET A 394 -16.61 13.91 -2.45
CA MET A 394 -17.35 14.66 -3.45
C MET A 394 -17.94 13.66 -4.45
N ASN A 395 -19.24 13.57 -4.47
CA ASN A 395 -19.98 12.52 -5.17
C ASN A 395 -19.53 11.11 -4.72
N THR A 396 -19.43 10.16 -5.66
CA THR A 396 -18.99 8.79 -5.36
C THR A 396 -17.52 8.52 -5.69
N ASN A 397 -16.83 9.47 -6.32
CA ASN A 397 -15.58 9.19 -7.03
C ASN A 397 -14.36 9.94 -6.49
N PHE A 398 -14.55 11.00 -5.72
CA PHE A 398 -13.42 11.75 -5.15
C PHE A 398 -13.47 11.73 -3.63
N ILE A 399 -12.35 11.36 -3.02
CA ILE A 399 -12.16 11.31 -1.58
C ILE A 399 -10.89 12.08 -1.25
N LEU A 400 -10.98 12.96 -0.27
CA LEU A 400 -9.81 13.52 0.39
C LEU A 400 -9.83 13.07 1.84
N SER A 401 -8.79 12.38 2.30
CA SER A 401 -8.66 11.90 3.67
C SER A 401 -7.46 12.51 4.37
N LEU A 402 -7.63 12.83 5.64
CA LEU A 402 -6.57 13.20 6.57
C LEU A 402 -6.70 12.30 7.79
N GLU A 403 -5.64 11.60 8.14
CA GLU A 403 -5.64 10.65 9.25
C GLU A 403 -4.46 10.91 10.18
N VAL A 404 -4.70 10.81 11.48
CA VAL A 404 -3.69 10.92 12.54
C VAL A 404 -3.75 9.64 13.37
N GLY A 405 -2.63 8.95 13.49
CA GLY A 405 -2.53 7.69 14.22
C GLY A 405 -1.28 7.64 15.10
N LYS A 406 -1.39 6.88 16.19
CA LYS A 406 -0.26 6.62 17.09
C LYS A 406 -0.25 5.16 17.50
N GLY A 407 0.91 4.52 17.36
CA GLY A 407 1.12 3.17 17.85
C GLY A 407 1.36 3.16 19.37
N PHE A 408 1.08 2.01 19.98
CA PHE A 408 1.20 1.83 21.43
C PHE A 408 2.57 1.33 21.86
N ASN A 409 3.40 0.87 20.92
CA ASN A 409 4.77 0.49 21.22
C ASN A 409 5.73 1.65 20.90
N PRO A 410 6.29 2.35 21.89
CA PRO A 410 7.13 3.52 21.67
C PRO A 410 8.47 3.20 20.96
N GLN A 411 8.93 1.93 20.98
CA GLN A 411 10.15 1.52 20.30
C GLN A 411 9.95 1.37 18.77
N LEU A 412 8.71 1.18 18.31
CA LEU A 412 8.40 0.86 16.92
C LEU A 412 7.49 1.89 16.26
N SER A 413 6.87 2.75 17.04
CA SER A 413 5.78 3.62 16.58
C SER A 413 6.04 5.08 16.86
N ASP A 414 5.38 5.92 16.07
CA ASP A 414 5.41 7.37 16.22
C ASP A 414 4.02 7.96 15.94
N LEU A 415 3.86 9.26 16.18
CA LEU A 415 2.69 9.98 15.71
C LEU A 415 2.79 10.15 14.19
N THR A 416 1.89 9.50 13.46
CA THR A 416 1.86 9.60 11.99
C THR A 416 0.70 10.46 11.54
N VAL A 417 0.96 11.30 10.55
CA VAL A 417 -0.05 12.09 9.84
C VAL A 417 0.01 11.72 8.37
N SER A 418 -1.13 11.34 7.81
CA SER A 418 -1.23 10.98 6.40
C SER A 418 -2.40 11.67 5.73
N MET A 419 -2.23 12.04 4.47
CA MET A 419 -3.26 12.57 3.58
C MET A 419 -3.33 11.70 2.32
N ALA A 420 -4.53 11.37 1.89
CA ALA A 420 -4.75 10.49 0.76
C ALA A 420 -6.02 10.86 -0.01
N THR A 421 -6.13 10.34 -1.24
CA THR A 421 -7.30 10.47 -2.11
C THR A 421 -8.16 9.20 -2.15
N THR A 422 -7.94 8.26 -1.21
CA THR A 422 -8.66 6.99 -1.12
C THR A 422 -8.99 6.64 0.32
N TYR A 423 -9.84 5.63 0.53
CA TYR A 423 -9.92 4.88 1.79
C TYR A 423 -8.71 3.96 1.94
N LEU A 424 -8.44 3.53 3.18
CA LEU A 424 -7.47 2.47 3.44
C LEU A 424 -7.91 1.12 2.84
N PHE A 425 -9.23 0.83 2.90
CA PHE A 425 -9.81 -0.40 2.38
C PHE A 425 -11.28 -0.24 2.06
#